data_7371bf064f75e70d06ee8482f9db8969
#
_entry.id   7371bf064f75e70d06ee8482f9db8969
#
_cell.length_a   1.000
_cell.length_b   1.000
_cell.length_c   1.000
_cell.angle_alpha   90.00
_cell.angle_beta   90.00
_cell.angle_gamma   90.00
#
_symmetry.space_group_name_H-M   'P 1'
#
loop_
_entity.id
_entity.type
_entity.pdbx_description
1 polymer ?
#
loop_
_entity_poly.entity_id
_entity_poly.type
_entity_poly.pdbx_seq_one_letter_code
_entity_poly.pdbx_strand_id
1 'polypeptide(L)'
;MSCLRTGMNPVEVLWNDSKNKLSDLDGFIIVGGFSYEDRSRAGIIAALDPIMDQIKIESEKGKPILGICNGAQVLVESGLVPGLDNYTVGMALADNKRIANGQVVGVGYYNTWTYLKRNAPADRCAFTRNLSSSDLLHIPLAHGEGRFIIPEELLGELEKNDQTTLQYADQSGRVIDEFPVNPNGSIKNIAAICNGAGNVMAMMPHPERAKNGDAIFTSMREYIENGNPIVNQKMSYSPELKSPLKFNLDENSIEWVVDLIISDNDAKSVNNALIHLGYNVSVTRQVHWEINLDNISEETLEKIILSGELFNSNKEYIVDKRNDYDASFLVRPLEDIHGRAKYESLTERFSIDEISFIKRGVIWNVNVNSGNLDDVINSILTTNIFLNPHSYEYFRIN
;
A
#
# COMPACT_ATOMS: atom_id res chain seq x y z
N MET A 1 -10.62 1.49 23.11
CA MET A 1 -11.02 2.63 23.98
C MET A 1 -12.03 3.55 23.30
N SER A 2 -11.83 3.97 22.04
CA SER A 2 -12.79 4.86 21.31
C SER A 2 -14.16 4.23 21.14
N CYS A 3 -14.26 2.95 20.79
CA CYS A 3 -15.54 2.23 20.72
C CYS A 3 -16.32 2.29 22.06
N LEU A 4 -15.63 2.04 23.17
CA LEU A 4 -16.26 2.12 24.50
C LEU A 4 -16.74 3.54 24.84
N ARG A 5 -15.94 4.57 24.52
CA ARG A 5 -16.33 5.98 24.74
C ARG A 5 -17.57 6.37 23.95
N THR A 6 -17.74 5.77 22.79
CA THR A 6 -18.86 6.05 21.87
C THR A 6 -20.03 5.08 22.04
N GLY A 7 -20.01 4.18 23.04
CA GLY A 7 -21.12 3.30 23.39
C GLY A 7 -21.18 1.98 22.62
N MET A 8 -20.14 1.60 21.89
CA MET A 8 -20.00 0.30 21.24
C MET A 8 -19.29 -0.70 22.15
N ASN A 9 -19.59 -1.98 22.01
CA ASN A 9 -18.89 -3.07 22.70
C ASN A 9 -17.86 -3.75 21.79
N PRO A 10 -16.55 -3.45 21.92
CA PRO A 10 -15.54 -4.04 21.06
C PRO A 10 -15.26 -5.50 21.45
N VAL A 11 -15.25 -6.37 20.46
CA VAL A 11 -14.86 -7.79 20.56
C VAL A 11 -13.57 -7.97 19.76
N GLU A 12 -12.54 -8.51 20.41
CA GLU A 12 -11.29 -8.84 19.72
C GLU A 12 -11.47 -10.12 18.91
N VAL A 13 -11.04 -10.07 17.66
CA VAL A 13 -11.01 -11.20 16.74
C VAL A 13 -9.61 -11.31 16.15
N LEU A 14 -9.01 -12.47 16.28
CA LEU A 14 -7.71 -12.77 15.69
C LEU A 14 -7.88 -13.43 14.31
N TRP A 15 -6.89 -13.30 13.45
CA TRP A 15 -6.88 -13.86 12.10
C TRP A 15 -7.14 -15.38 12.06
N ASN A 16 -6.78 -16.11 13.12
CA ASN A 16 -6.95 -17.56 13.26
C ASN A 16 -8.21 -17.96 14.06
N ASP A 17 -9.05 -17.01 14.45
CA ASP A 17 -10.35 -17.29 15.07
C ASP A 17 -11.31 -17.93 14.05
N SER A 18 -12.36 -18.59 14.54
CA SER A 18 -13.42 -19.13 13.70
C SER A 18 -14.11 -18.00 12.90
N LYS A 19 -14.21 -18.15 11.58
CA LYS A 19 -14.92 -17.20 10.69
C LYS A 19 -16.38 -16.99 11.10
N ASN A 20 -17.03 -17.99 11.74
CA ASN A 20 -18.40 -17.88 12.22
C ASN A 20 -18.57 -16.80 13.29
N LYS A 21 -17.51 -16.48 14.04
CA LYS A 21 -17.53 -15.40 15.04
C LYS A 21 -17.82 -14.03 14.40
N LEU A 22 -17.44 -13.84 13.14
CA LEU A 22 -17.65 -12.58 12.43
C LEU A 22 -19.12 -12.34 12.06
N SER A 23 -19.90 -13.39 11.83
CA SER A 23 -21.31 -13.25 11.43
C SER A 23 -22.19 -12.61 12.51
N ASP A 24 -21.81 -12.77 13.78
CA ASP A 24 -22.56 -12.27 14.94
C ASP A 24 -22.20 -10.81 15.32
N LEU A 25 -21.22 -10.22 14.64
CA LEU A 25 -20.78 -8.85 14.90
C LEU A 25 -21.49 -7.85 13.99
N ASP A 26 -21.79 -6.66 14.50
CA ASP A 26 -22.53 -5.61 13.80
C ASP A 26 -21.67 -4.75 12.88
N GLY A 27 -20.34 -4.77 13.05
CA GLY A 27 -19.39 -4.03 12.25
C GLY A 27 -17.95 -4.37 12.59
N PHE A 28 -16.99 -3.87 11.81
CA PHE A 28 -15.58 -4.27 11.93
C PHE A 28 -14.65 -3.07 11.91
N ILE A 29 -13.55 -3.21 12.64
CA ILE A 29 -12.43 -2.26 12.59
C ILE A 29 -11.16 -3.07 12.33
N ILE A 30 -10.54 -2.85 11.17
CA ILE A 30 -9.21 -3.36 10.85
C ILE A 30 -8.23 -2.33 11.37
N VAL A 31 -7.52 -2.71 12.43
CA VAL A 31 -6.70 -1.77 13.22
C VAL A 31 -5.40 -1.41 12.51
N GLY A 32 -4.81 -0.28 12.90
CA GLY A 32 -3.45 0.09 12.50
C GLY A 32 -2.40 -0.82 13.12
N GLY A 33 -1.23 -0.82 12.51
CA GLY A 33 -0.09 -1.64 12.92
C GLY A 33 0.88 -1.85 11.77
N PHE A 34 1.56 -2.98 11.78
CA PHE A 34 2.47 -3.46 10.74
C PHE A 34 2.20 -4.95 10.53
N SER A 35 1.09 -5.28 9.88
CA SER A 35 0.72 -6.67 9.63
C SER A 35 1.81 -7.39 8.85
N TYR A 36 2.25 -8.54 9.34
CA TYR A 36 3.39 -9.30 8.78
C TYR A 36 4.66 -8.44 8.59
N GLU A 37 4.87 -7.41 9.44
CA GLU A 37 6.00 -6.48 9.38
C GLU A 37 6.12 -5.75 8.02
N ASP A 38 4.98 -5.52 7.34
CA ASP A 38 4.87 -4.93 5.99
C ASP A 38 5.71 -5.65 4.91
N ARG A 39 5.99 -6.95 5.11
CA ARG A 39 6.78 -7.76 4.18
C ARG A 39 6.08 -7.91 2.85
N SER A 40 6.86 -7.91 1.78
CA SER A 40 6.44 -7.67 0.40
C SER A 40 5.94 -6.24 0.20
N ARG A 41 4.78 -5.92 0.72
CA ARG A 41 4.16 -4.58 0.73
C ARG A 41 3.21 -4.44 1.91
N ALA A 42 3.04 -3.23 2.41
CA ALA A 42 2.17 -2.98 3.55
C ALA A 42 0.72 -3.43 3.30
N GLY A 43 0.22 -4.28 4.18
CA GLY A 43 -1.15 -4.77 4.16
C GLY A 43 -1.43 -5.95 3.22
N ILE A 44 -0.57 -6.28 2.22
CA ILE A 44 -0.91 -7.27 1.19
C ILE A 44 -1.09 -8.67 1.75
N ILE A 45 -0.20 -9.17 2.61
CA ILE A 45 -0.31 -10.53 3.14
C ILE A 45 -1.58 -10.67 4.00
N ALA A 46 -1.91 -9.63 4.79
CA ALA A 46 -3.16 -9.62 5.56
C ALA A 46 -4.41 -9.52 4.67
N ALA A 47 -4.32 -8.79 3.54
CA ALA A 47 -5.41 -8.70 2.58
C ALA A 47 -5.73 -10.04 1.88
N LEU A 48 -4.75 -10.91 1.77
CA LEU A 48 -4.86 -12.26 1.21
C LEU A 48 -5.26 -13.31 2.25
N ASP A 49 -5.32 -12.96 3.54
CA ASP A 49 -5.73 -13.91 4.58
C ASP A 49 -7.19 -14.33 4.36
N PRO A 50 -7.53 -15.64 4.51
CA PRO A 50 -8.90 -16.14 4.33
C PRO A 50 -9.98 -15.50 5.22
N ILE A 51 -9.61 -14.81 6.31
CA ILE A 51 -10.57 -14.04 7.11
C ILE A 51 -11.17 -12.89 6.30
N MET A 52 -10.41 -12.34 5.34
CA MET A 52 -10.88 -11.24 4.49
C MET A 52 -12.03 -11.66 3.55
N ASP A 53 -12.14 -12.94 3.19
CA ASP A 53 -13.29 -13.44 2.43
C ASP A 53 -14.58 -13.30 3.24
N GLN A 54 -14.53 -13.60 4.54
CA GLN A 54 -15.67 -13.40 5.42
C GLN A 54 -15.97 -11.90 5.61
N ILE A 55 -14.95 -11.06 5.75
CA ILE A 55 -15.11 -9.60 5.82
C ILE A 55 -15.79 -9.06 4.56
N LYS A 56 -15.44 -9.56 3.37
CA LYS A 56 -16.12 -9.22 2.09
C LYS A 56 -17.61 -9.59 2.15
N ILE A 57 -17.92 -10.81 2.57
CA ILE A 57 -19.33 -11.28 2.74
C ILE A 57 -20.10 -10.37 3.71
N GLU A 58 -19.49 -9.99 4.84
CA GLU A 58 -20.14 -9.13 5.82
C GLU A 58 -20.31 -7.67 5.29
N SER A 59 -19.39 -7.21 4.44
CA SER A 59 -19.54 -5.90 3.78
C SER A 59 -20.71 -5.88 2.80
N GLU A 60 -20.95 -6.97 2.09
CA GLU A 60 -22.08 -7.12 1.16
C GLU A 60 -23.44 -7.13 1.90
N LYS A 61 -23.45 -7.54 3.17
CA LYS A 61 -24.61 -7.41 4.06
C LYS A 61 -24.84 -5.98 4.59
N GLY A 62 -23.96 -5.04 4.20
CA GLY A 62 -24.06 -3.63 4.61
C GLY A 62 -23.40 -3.32 5.96
N LYS A 63 -22.71 -4.27 6.59
CA LYS A 63 -22.04 -3.99 7.86
C LYS A 63 -20.90 -2.98 7.66
N PRO A 64 -20.73 -2.01 8.58
CA PRO A 64 -19.68 -1.01 8.47
C PRO A 64 -18.30 -1.61 8.75
N ILE A 65 -17.31 -1.28 7.91
CA ILE A 65 -15.93 -1.72 8.04
C ILE A 65 -15.01 -0.51 7.96
N LEU A 66 -14.27 -0.25 9.03
CA LEU A 66 -13.29 0.83 9.11
C LEU A 66 -11.88 0.26 9.09
N GLY A 67 -11.08 0.63 8.09
CA GLY A 67 -9.64 0.37 8.07
C GLY A 67 -8.85 1.61 8.46
N ILE A 68 -7.98 1.50 9.46
CA ILE A 68 -7.18 2.60 9.99
C ILE A 68 -5.70 2.31 9.73
N CYS A 69 -4.98 3.23 9.08
CA CYS A 69 -3.53 3.13 8.79
C CYS A 69 -3.20 1.79 8.08
N ASN A 70 -2.55 0.83 8.72
CA ASN A 70 -2.33 -0.50 8.15
C ASN A 70 -3.65 -1.21 7.77
N GLY A 71 -4.73 -1.02 8.54
CA GLY A 71 -6.05 -1.51 8.17
C GLY A 71 -6.59 -0.89 6.87
N ALA A 72 -6.27 0.38 6.59
CA ALA A 72 -6.61 1.01 5.31
C ALA A 72 -5.82 0.39 4.14
N GLN A 73 -4.54 0.08 4.36
CA GLN A 73 -3.72 -0.64 3.39
C GLN A 73 -4.32 -2.02 3.07
N VAL A 74 -4.75 -2.77 4.10
CA VAL A 74 -5.44 -4.07 3.93
C VAL A 74 -6.73 -3.91 3.10
N LEU A 75 -7.55 -2.89 3.38
CA LEU A 75 -8.79 -2.65 2.62
C LEU A 75 -8.53 -2.29 1.16
N VAL A 76 -7.49 -1.53 0.87
CA VAL A 76 -7.11 -1.17 -0.50
C VAL A 76 -6.58 -2.40 -1.24
N GLU A 77 -5.66 -3.15 -0.63
CA GLU A 77 -5.06 -4.35 -1.24
C GLU A 77 -6.05 -5.52 -1.38
N SER A 78 -7.11 -5.57 -0.56
CA SER A 78 -8.19 -6.56 -0.71
C SER A 78 -9.25 -6.17 -1.74
N GLY A 79 -9.18 -4.96 -2.32
CA GLY A 79 -10.17 -4.42 -3.25
C GLY A 79 -11.49 -3.99 -2.61
N LEU A 80 -11.64 -4.09 -1.27
CA LEU A 80 -12.82 -3.61 -0.54
C LEU A 80 -12.99 -2.09 -0.68
N VAL A 81 -11.90 -1.37 -0.85
CA VAL A 81 -11.87 0.05 -1.20
C VAL A 81 -11.02 0.18 -2.47
N PRO A 82 -11.53 0.82 -3.52
CA PRO A 82 -12.76 1.61 -3.64
C PRO A 82 -14.03 0.77 -3.89
N GLY A 83 -13.94 -0.56 -3.95
CA GLY A 83 -15.07 -1.47 -4.17
C GLY A 83 -15.45 -1.62 -5.64
N LEU A 84 -14.47 -1.90 -6.48
CA LEU A 84 -14.67 -2.30 -7.88
C LEU A 84 -15.29 -3.70 -7.98
N ASP A 85 -15.81 -4.03 -9.17
CA ASP A 85 -16.36 -5.34 -9.44
C ASP A 85 -15.32 -6.46 -9.14
N ASN A 86 -15.80 -7.54 -8.53
CA ASN A 86 -14.99 -8.69 -8.10
C ASN A 86 -13.82 -8.32 -7.15
N TYR A 87 -13.93 -7.22 -6.42
CA TYR A 87 -12.88 -6.74 -5.51
C TYR A 87 -11.53 -6.53 -6.20
N THR A 88 -11.56 -6.13 -7.47
CA THR A 88 -10.35 -5.81 -8.22
C THR A 88 -9.64 -4.61 -7.58
N VAL A 89 -8.32 -4.71 -7.43
CA VAL A 89 -7.50 -3.62 -6.89
C VAL A 89 -7.46 -2.47 -7.90
N GLY A 90 -7.98 -1.29 -7.52
CA GLY A 90 -8.10 -0.13 -8.40
C GLY A 90 -7.13 1.00 -8.11
N MET A 91 -6.43 0.95 -6.97
CA MET A 91 -5.53 2.01 -6.52
C MET A 91 -4.45 1.44 -5.60
N ALA A 92 -3.50 2.29 -5.17
CA ALA A 92 -2.45 1.90 -4.24
C ALA A 92 -2.31 2.90 -3.09
N LEU A 93 -1.79 2.40 -1.97
CA LEU A 93 -1.16 3.20 -0.92
C LEU A 93 0.35 2.97 -1.02
N ALA A 94 1.10 4.03 -1.31
CA ALA A 94 2.53 3.96 -1.59
C ALA A 94 3.34 4.82 -0.60
N ASP A 95 4.66 4.77 -0.75
CA ASP A 95 5.60 5.57 0.05
C ASP A 95 5.18 7.03 0.12
N ASN A 96 5.25 7.58 1.34
CA ASN A 96 5.03 9.00 1.58
C ASN A 96 6.05 9.85 0.85
N LYS A 97 5.57 10.93 0.25
CA LYS A 97 6.38 11.89 -0.49
C LYS A 97 5.96 13.31 -0.09
N ARG A 98 6.75 13.95 0.74
CA ARG A 98 6.49 15.33 1.18
C ARG A 98 6.99 16.29 0.10
N ILE A 99 6.08 17.10 -0.43
CA ILE A 99 6.37 18.01 -1.54
C ILE A 99 6.14 19.43 -1.08
N ALA A 100 7.15 20.30 -1.24
CA ALA A 100 7.05 21.74 -1.00
C ALA A 100 7.71 22.49 -2.15
N ASN A 101 7.05 23.51 -2.68
CA ASN A 101 7.51 24.29 -3.84
C ASN A 101 7.92 23.42 -5.03
N GLY A 102 7.19 22.33 -5.28
CA GLY A 102 7.47 21.37 -6.37
C GLY A 102 8.69 20.46 -6.12
N GLN A 103 9.31 20.53 -4.96
CA GLN A 103 10.47 19.70 -4.59
C GLN A 103 10.11 18.67 -3.52
N VAL A 104 10.71 17.49 -3.60
CA VAL A 104 10.58 16.46 -2.58
C VAL A 104 11.48 16.83 -1.40
N VAL A 105 10.89 17.21 -0.27
CA VAL A 105 11.59 17.60 0.95
C VAL A 105 11.71 16.47 1.97
N GLY A 106 11.13 15.31 1.67
CA GLY A 106 11.29 14.12 2.49
C GLY A 106 10.40 12.96 2.02
N VAL A 107 10.79 11.76 2.39
CA VAL A 107 10.14 10.49 2.02
C VAL A 107 10.00 9.56 3.21
N GLY A 108 9.21 8.49 3.07
CA GLY A 108 9.07 7.42 4.04
C GLY A 108 8.29 7.82 5.30
N TYR A 109 8.62 7.20 6.42
CA TYR A 109 7.85 7.32 7.66
C TYR A 109 7.76 8.76 8.15
N TYR A 110 6.52 9.19 8.44
CA TYR A 110 6.24 10.50 9.00
C TYR A 110 5.18 10.41 10.10
N ASN A 111 5.44 11.08 11.22
CA ASN A 111 4.52 11.16 12.34
C ASN A 111 4.25 12.64 12.67
N THR A 112 2.98 13.03 12.60
CA THR A 112 2.55 14.40 12.90
C THR A 112 1.07 14.44 13.26
N TRP A 113 0.61 15.59 13.74
CA TRP A 113 -0.80 15.90 13.84
C TRP A 113 -1.27 16.62 12.57
N THR A 114 -2.46 16.26 12.09
CA THR A 114 -3.04 16.82 10.87
C THR A 114 -4.50 17.22 11.09
N TYR A 115 -4.97 18.17 10.30
CA TYR A 115 -6.38 18.51 10.22
C TYR A 115 -7.01 17.80 9.05
N LEU A 116 -8.21 17.25 9.28
CA LEU A 116 -9.01 16.65 8.22
C LEU A 116 -10.33 17.39 8.10
N LYS A 117 -10.72 17.61 6.85
CA LYS A 117 -12.00 18.19 6.48
C LYS A 117 -12.85 17.16 5.74
N ARG A 118 -14.14 17.14 6.01
CA ARG A 118 -15.10 16.35 5.23
C ARG A 118 -15.23 16.92 3.81
N ASN A 119 -15.09 16.03 2.82
CA ASN A 119 -15.15 16.38 1.39
C ASN A 119 -16.45 15.93 0.70
N ALA A 120 -17.09 14.87 1.21
CA ALA A 120 -18.35 14.32 0.68
C ALA A 120 -19.56 14.70 1.57
N PRO A 121 -20.82 14.55 1.13
CA PRO A 121 -21.99 14.64 1.99
C PRO A 121 -21.88 13.77 3.25
N ALA A 122 -22.40 14.22 4.38
CA ALA A 122 -22.21 13.56 5.66
C ALA A 122 -22.78 12.13 5.68
N ASP A 123 -23.90 11.92 5.04
CA ASP A 123 -24.63 10.66 4.95
C ASP A 123 -24.10 9.71 3.85
N ARG A 124 -23.13 10.17 3.05
CA ARG A 124 -22.51 9.36 1.99
C ARG A 124 -21.76 8.15 2.53
N CYS A 125 -21.22 8.27 3.75
CA CYS A 125 -20.39 7.24 4.35
C CYS A 125 -20.82 6.95 5.79
N ALA A 126 -20.77 5.69 6.19
CA ALA A 126 -21.10 5.21 7.54
C ALA A 126 -20.31 5.92 8.66
N PHE A 127 -19.17 6.48 8.34
CA PHE A 127 -18.20 7.02 9.29
C PHE A 127 -18.15 8.55 9.34
N THR A 128 -18.93 9.26 8.51
CA THR A 128 -18.89 10.72 8.40
C THR A 128 -20.17 11.43 8.80
N ARG A 129 -21.20 10.70 9.22
CA ARG A 129 -22.55 11.21 9.53
C ARG A 129 -22.58 12.31 10.57
N ASN A 130 -21.70 12.22 11.57
CA ASN A 130 -21.58 13.19 12.65
C ASN A 130 -20.52 14.27 12.40
N LEU A 131 -20.10 14.45 11.14
CA LEU A 131 -19.20 15.52 10.76
C LEU A 131 -19.94 16.58 9.98
N SER A 132 -20.02 17.81 10.49
CA SER A 132 -20.54 18.95 9.72
C SER A 132 -19.50 19.41 8.69
N SER A 133 -19.89 20.24 7.73
CA SER A 133 -18.97 20.78 6.72
C SER A 133 -17.93 21.75 7.29
N SER A 134 -18.20 22.29 8.49
CA SER A 134 -17.29 23.19 9.21
C SER A 134 -16.38 22.48 10.21
N ASP A 135 -16.63 21.20 10.50
CA ASP A 135 -15.84 20.46 11.48
C ASP A 135 -14.47 20.12 10.92
N LEU A 136 -13.46 20.29 11.74
CA LEU A 136 -12.11 19.85 11.49
C LEU A 136 -11.72 18.79 12.51
N LEU A 137 -11.33 17.61 12.01
CA LEU A 137 -10.74 16.58 12.86
C LEU A 137 -9.25 16.88 13.00
N HIS A 138 -8.79 17.16 14.22
CA HIS A 138 -7.37 17.28 14.53
C HIS A 138 -6.90 15.98 15.17
N ILE A 139 -6.25 15.13 14.39
CA ILE A 139 -5.86 13.77 14.75
C ILE A 139 -4.46 13.43 14.23
N PRO A 140 -3.74 12.48 14.88
CA PRO A 140 -2.40 12.11 14.44
C PRO A 140 -2.42 11.21 13.20
N LEU A 141 -1.34 11.28 12.43
CA LEU A 141 -0.94 10.29 11.45
C LEU A 141 0.45 9.74 11.79
N ALA A 142 0.71 8.47 11.43
CA ALA A 142 2.00 7.82 11.69
C ALA A 142 2.16 6.62 10.76
N HIS A 143 2.74 6.83 9.56
CA HIS A 143 2.91 5.79 8.55
C HIS A 143 4.05 6.10 7.57
N GLY A 144 4.57 5.06 6.91
CA GLY A 144 5.55 5.16 5.83
C GLY A 144 4.91 5.12 4.45
N GLU A 145 3.88 4.29 4.29
CA GLU A 145 3.14 4.05 3.04
C GLU A 145 1.67 4.44 3.23
N GLY A 146 1.34 5.69 2.99
CA GLY A 146 -0.03 6.21 3.18
C GLY A 146 -0.47 7.17 2.08
N ARG A 147 0.32 7.27 1.02
CA ARG A 147 0.05 8.14 -0.12
C ARG A 147 -0.91 7.46 -1.10
N PHE A 148 -2.11 7.97 -1.22
CA PHE A 148 -3.07 7.50 -2.22
C PHE A 148 -2.58 7.80 -3.64
N ILE A 149 -2.44 6.74 -4.44
CA ILE A 149 -2.20 6.76 -5.88
C ILE A 149 -3.43 6.18 -6.57
N ILE A 150 -4.07 6.99 -7.39
CA ILE A 150 -5.34 6.66 -8.02
C ILE A 150 -5.25 7.02 -9.51
N PRO A 151 -5.58 6.11 -10.45
CA PRO A 151 -5.71 6.45 -11.87
C PRO A 151 -6.72 7.58 -12.10
N GLU A 152 -6.45 8.46 -13.05
CA GLU A 152 -7.24 9.66 -13.29
C GLU A 152 -8.72 9.34 -13.58
N GLU A 153 -8.99 8.32 -14.39
CA GLU A 153 -10.36 7.88 -14.70
C GLU A 153 -11.10 7.41 -13.44
N LEU A 154 -10.44 6.58 -12.61
CA LEU A 154 -11.03 6.12 -11.35
C LEU A 154 -11.25 7.30 -10.40
N LEU A 155 -10.30 8.23 -10.29
CA LEU A 155 -10.43 9.40 -9.44
C LEU A 155 -11.65 10.24 -9.84
N GLY A 156 -11.87 10.43 -11.13
CA GLY A 156 -13.05 11.13 -11.65
C GLY A 156 -14.37 10.45 -11.26
N GLU A 157 -14.42 9.10 -11.26
CA GLU A 157 -15.59 8.36 -10.79
C GLU A 157 -15.77 8.46 -9.27
N LEU A 158 -14.69 8.35 -8.50
CA LEU A 158 -14.73 8.47 -7.04
C LEU A 158 -15.23 9.85 -6.59
N GLU A 159 -14.78 10.91 -7.27
CA GLU A 159 -15.25 12.28 -7.02
C GLU A 159 -16.74 12.44 -7.38
N LYS A 160 -17.15 11.96 -8.55
CA LYS A 160 -18.55 11.99 -8.99
C LYS A 160 -19.49 11.22 -8.05
N ASN A 161 -18.98 10.17 -7.43
CA ASN A 161 -19.72 9.30 -6.49
C ASN A 161 -19.56 9.73 -5.03
N ASP A 162 -18.90 10.87 -4.75
CA ASP A 162 -18.61 11.34 -3.39
C ASP A 162 -17.90 10.32 -2.50
N GLN A 163 -17.02 9.47 -3.08
CA GLN A 163 -16.30 8.43 -2.35
C GLN A 163 -15.02 8.95 -1.66
N THR A 164 -14.50 10.11 -2.05
CA THR A 164 -13.37 10.79 -1.42
C THR A 164 -13.85 11.53 -0.17
N THR A 165 -13.92 10.83 0.97
CA THR A 165 -14.70 11.27 2.14
C THR A 165 -14.03 12.34 2.98
N LEU A 166 -12.71 12.23 3.19
CA LEU A 166 -11.92 13.17 4.01
C LEU A 166 -10.66 13.62 3.25
N GLN A 167 -10.31 14.90 3.43
CA GLN A 167 -9.09 15.49 2.87
C GLN A 167 -8.24 16.12 3.97
N TYR A 168 -6.92 16.12 3.78
CA TYR A 168 -6.00 16.90 4.58
C TYR A 168 -6.23 18.39 4.34
N ALA A 169 -6.23 19.17 5.42
CA ALA A 169 -6.46 20.60 5.40
C ALA A 169 -5.56 21.33 6.42
N ASP A 170 -5.45 22.63 6.31
CA ASP A 170 -4.84 23.44 7.34
C ASP A 170 -5.82 23.71 8.51
N GLN A 171 -5.35 24.36 9.56
CA GLN A 171 -6.17 24.71 10.74
C GLN A 171 -7.37 25.63 10.42
N SER A 172 -7.41 26.25 9.26
CA SER A 172 -8.54 27.07 8.80
C SER A 172 -9.49 26.30 7.86
N GLY A 173 -9.22 25.02 7.59
CA GLY A 173 -10.00 24.16 6.72
C GLY A 173 -9.71 24.34 5.22
N ARG A 174 -8.60 25.00 4.85
CA ARG A 174 -8.18 25.12 3.45
C ARG A 174 -7.40 23.88 3.05
N VAL A 175 -7.77 23.32 1.90
CA VAL A 175 -7.03 22.21 1.26
C VAL A 175 -5.92 22.83 0.41
N ILE A 176 -4.68 22.52 0.75
CA ILE A 176 -3.48 23.02 0.08
C ILE A 176 -2.62 21.82 -0.28
N ASP A 177 -2.39 21.60 -1.58
CA ASP A 177 -1.62 20.45 -2.07
C ASP A 177 -0.11 20.67 -1.96
N GLU A 178 0.32 21.00 -0.75
CA GLU A 178 1.73 21.16 -0.39
C GLU A 178 1.97 20.75 1.06
N PHE A 179 3.18 20.28 1.32
CA PHE A 179 3.66 20.07 2.69
C PHE A 179 3.76 21.42 3.43
N PRO A 180 3.34 21.53 4.70
CA PRO A 180 2.93 20.44 5.61
C PRO A 180 1.44 20.10 5.57
N VAL A 181 0.60 20.77 4.81
CA VAL A 181 -0.86 20.55 4.78
C VAL A 181 -1.18 19.21 4.15
N ASN A 182 -0.56 18.88 3.00
CA ASN A 182 -0.53 17.52 2.46
C ASN A 182 0.71 16.79 3.03
N PRO A 183 0.53 15.97 4.09
CA PRO A 183 1.68 15.47 4.84
C PRO A 183 2.40 14.29 4.17
N ASN A 184 1.79 13.68 3.15
CA ASN A 184 2.27 12.44 2.54
C ASN A 184 2.24 12.44 1.00
N GLY A 185 1.78 13.53 0.36
CA GLY A 185 1.69 13.65 -1.10
C GLY A 185 0.54 12.89 -1.73
N SER A 186 -0.51 12.55 -0.96
CA SER A 186 -1.74 11.94 -1.50
C SER A 186 -2.37 12.82 -2.56
N ILE A 187 -2.81 12.20 -3.67
CA ILE A 187 -3.51 12.92 -4.73
C ILE A 187 -4.70 13.70 -4.15
N LYS A 188 -4.85 15.00 -4.54
CA LYS A 188 -5.90 15.90 -4.05
C LYS A 188 -6.06 15.93 -2.53
N ASN A 189 -4.99 15.76 -1.78
CA ASN A 189 -5.00 15.73 -0.30
C ASN A 189 -5.91 14.64 0.30
N ILE A 190 -6.21 13.57 -0.42
CA ILE A 190 -7.11 12.52 0.07
C ILE A 190 -6.52 11.86 1.31
N ALA A 191 -7.29 11.82 2.39
CA ALA A 191 -6.96 11.17 3.65
C ALA A 191 -7.79 9.91 3.91
N ALA A 192 -8.99 9.83 3.31
CA ALA A 192 -9.88 8.67 3.41
C ALA A 192 -10.77 8.53 2.18
N ILE A 193 -11.04 7.27 1.82
CA ILE A 193 -11.94 6.87 0.71
C ILE A 193 -12.89 5.81 1.21
N CYS A 194 -14.17 5.88 0.81
CA CYS A 194 -15.13 4.80 1.04
C CYS A 194 -15.38 3.98 -0.25
N ASN A 195 -15.98 2.80 -0.06
CA ASN A 195 -16.48 1.99 -1.18
C ASN A 195 -17.77 2.58 -1.79
N GLY A 196 -18.23 2.01 -2.91
CA GLY A 196 -19.45 2.45 -3.60
C GLY A 196 -20.71 2.44 -2.72
N ALA A 197 -20.84 1.50 -1.79
CA ALA A 197 -21.97 1.43 -0.85
C ALA A 197 -21.84 2.39 0.35
N GLY A 198 -20.67 2.94 0.62
CA GLY A 198 -20.41 3.85 1.74
C GLY A 198 -20.27 3.20 3.11
N ASN A 199 -20.31 1.86 3.19
CA ASN A 199 -20.17 1.13 4.45
C ASN A 199 -18.74 0.66 4.75
N VAL A 200 -17.81 0.75 3.82
CA VAL A 200 -16.40 0.44 4.02
C VAL A 200 -15.57 1.70 3.81
N MET A 201 -14.69 2.04 4.74
CA MET A 201 -13.82 3.21 4.63
C MET A 201 -12.37 2.87 4.98
N ALA A 202 -11.45 3.23 4.10
CA ALA A 202 -10.02 3.22 4.34
C ALA A 202 -9.56 4.63 4.71
N MET A 203 -8.95 4.82 5.88
CA MET A 203 -8.37 6.11 6.29
C MET A 203 -6.97 5.93 6.87
N MET A 204 -6.05 6.82 6.48
CA MET A 204 -4.66 6.72 6.92
C MET A 204 -4.39 7.37 8.30
N PRO A 205 -4.96 8.53 8.66
CA PRO A 205 -4.86 9.07 10.00
C PRO A 205 -5.55 8.22 11.06
N HIS A 206 -5.17 8.43 12.33
CA HIS A 206 -5.58 7.64 13.49
C HIS A 206 -6.67 8.32 14.34
N PRO A 207 -7.96 8.16 14.05
CA PRO A 207 -9.03 8.76 14.85
C PRO A 207 -9.10 8.17 16.25
N GLU A 208 -8.67 6.92 16.47
CA GLU A 208 -8.71 6.22 17.76
C GLU A 208 -7.74 6.80 18.78
N ARG A 209 -6.75 7.58 18.36
CA ARG A 209 -5.72 8.17 19.23
C ARG A 209 -6.09 9.53 19.80
N ALA A 210 -7.22 10.10 19.40
CA ALA A 210 -7.66 11.42 19.86
C ALA A 210 -9.17 11.46 20.12
N LYS A 211 -9.61 12.21 21.14
CA LYS A 211 -11.04 12.41 21.40
C LYS A 211 -11.76 13.10 20.24
N ASN A 212 -11.06 13.96 19.51
CA ASN A 212 -11.59 14.63 18.32
C ASN A 212 -11.97 13.65 17.22
N GLY A 213 -11.35 12.45 17.19
CA GLY A 213 -11.70 11.37 16.29
C GLY A 213 -12.93 10.54 16.68
N ASP A 214 -13.50 10.75 17.88
CA ASP A 214 -14.66 9.97 18.37
C ASP A 214 -15.90 10.15 17.48
N ALA A 215 -16.01 11.25 16.72
CA ALA A 215 -17.10 11.48 15.75
C ALA A 215 -17.17 10.39 14.65
N ILE A 216 -16.04 9.82 14.25
CA ILE A 216 -15.96 8.70 13.30
C ILE A 216 -16.64 7.45 13.90
N PHE A 217 -16.32 7.12 15.16
CA PHE A 217 -16.89 5.96 15.86
C PHE A 217 -18.36 6.17 16.24
N THR A 218 -18.74 7.40 16.59
CA THR A 218 -20.16 7.76 16.82
C THR A 218 -20.97 7.59 15.53
N SER A 219 -20.45 8.03 14.40
CA SER A 219 -21.08 7.83 13.09
C SER A 219 -21.25 6.34 12.76
N MET A 220 -20.24 5.51 13.03
CA MET A 220 -20.32 4.06 12.86
C MET A 220 -21.41 3.43 13.73
N ARG A 221 -21.49 3.79 15.02
CA ARG A 221 -22.52 3.30 15.92
C ARG A 221 -23.93 3.65 15.41
N GLU A 222 -24.16 4.92 15.06
CA GLU A 222 -25.47 5.37 14.57
C GLU A 222 -25.83 4.71 13.24
N TYR A 223 -24.83 4.43 12.41
CA TYR A 223 -25.04 3.65 11.20
C TYR A 223 -25.52 2.24 11.53
N ILE A 224 -24.95 1.56 12.51
CA ILE A 224 -25.38 0.23 12.98
C ILE A 224 -26.81 0.28 13.56
N GLU A 225 -27.11 1.26 14.42
CA GLU A 225 -28.39 1.39 15.11
C GLU A 225 -29.56 1.70 14.17
N ASN A 226 -29.34 2.42 13.09
CA ASN A 226 -30.39 2.92 12.19
C ASN A 226 -30.77 1.97 11.06
N GLY A 227 -30.14 0.77 10.97
CA GLY A 227 -30.48 -0.23 9.96
C GLY A 227 -30.29 0.30 8.52
N ASN A 228 -29.15 0.14 7.99
CA ASN A 228 -28.52 0.77 6.84
C ASN A 228 -29.23 0.63 5.49
N PRO A 229 -29.58 1.74 4.84
CA PRO A 229 -29.86 1.71 3.43
C PRO A 229 -28.52 1.56 2.65
N ILE A 230 -28.30 0.39 2.04
CA ILE A 230 -27.18 0.19 1.13
C ILE A 230 -27.53 0.89 -0.19
N VAL A 231 -26.90 2.02 -0.45
CA VAL A 231 -26.94 2.65 -1.79
C VAL A 231 -25.74 2.16 -2.55
N ASN A 232 -25.92 1.09 -3.31
CA ASN A 232 -24.83 0.54 -4.12
C ASN A 232 -24.65 1.40 -5.37
N GLN A 233 -23.59 2.20 -5.41
CA GLN A 233 -23.18 2.91 -6.61
C GLN A 233 -22.20 2.03 -7.38
N LYS A 234 -22.61 1.59 -8.57
CA LYS A 234 -21.73 0.83 -9.47
C LYS A 234 -20.71 1.78 -10.08
N MET A 235 -19.48 1.36 -10.10
CA MET A 235 -18.41 2.01 -10.85
C MET A 235 -18.25 1.34 -12.21
N SER A 236 -17.93 2.14 -13.23
CA SER A 236 -17.69 1.67 -14.59
C SER A 236 -16.21 1.38 -14.85
N TYR A 237 -15.33 1.94 -14.02
CA TYR A 237 -13.89 1.75 -14.15
C TYR A 237 -13.51 0.27 -13.97
N SER A 238 -12.72 -0.22 -14.92
CA SER A 238 -12.10 -1.54 -14.88
C SER A 238 -10.60 -1.36 -15.13
N PRO A 239 -9.74 -1.70 -14.16
CA PRO A 239 -8.30 -1.56 -14.36
C PRO A 239 -7.80 -2.48 -15.47
N GLU A 240 -6.90 -1.97 -16.31
CA GLU A 240 -6.21 -2.80 -17.28
C GLU A 240 -5.28 -3.79 -16.57
N LEU A 241 -5.36 -5.06 -16.96
CA LEU A 241 -4.41 -6.09 -16.53
C LEU A 241 -3.07 -5.80 -17.21
N LYS A 242 -2.10 -5.36 -16.44
CA LYS A 242 -0.74 -5.14 -16.96
C LYS A 242 -0.07 -6.49 -17.22
N SER A 243 0.41 -6.66 -18.45
CA SER A 243 1.30 -7.78 -18.80
C SER A 243 2.74 -7.45 -18.41
N PRO A 244 3.58 -8.45 -18.13
CA PRO A 244 4.99 -8.20 -17.84
C PRO A 244 5.68 -7.56 -19.05
N LEU A 245 6.47 -6.54 -18.77
CA LEU A 245 7.29 -5.87 -19.78
C LEU A 245 8.53 -6.73 -20.08
N LYS A 246 9.18 -6.46 -21.20
CA LYS A 246 10.51 -7.02 -21.50
C LYS A 246 11.55 -6.17 -20.78
N PHE A 247 12.36 -6.80 -19.93
CA PHE A 247 13.49 -6.13 -19.30
C PHE A 247 14.61 -5.91 -20.32
N ASN A 248 15.07 -4.67 -20.43
CA ASN A 248 16.27 -4.30 -21.12
C ASN A 248 17.05 -3.37 -20.20
N LEU A 249 18.32 -3.67 -20.00
CA LEU A 249 19.23 -2.79 -19.28
C LEU A 249 19.46 -1.53 -20.12
N ASP A 250 19.42 -0.35 -19.49
CA ASP A 250 19.72 0.91 -20.18
C ASP A 250 21.16 0.94 -20.65
N GLU A 251 21.42 1.65 -21.73
CA GLU A 251 22.78 1.83 -22.28
C GLU A 251 23.69 2.46 -21.22
N ASN A 252 24.92 2.00 -21.10
CA ASN A 252 25.88 2.38 -20.06
C ASN A 252 25.48 2.06 -18.62
N SER A 253 24.51 1.18 -18.44
CA SER A 253 24.13 0.67 -17.11
C SER A 253 24.83 -0.65 -16.80
N ILE A 254 25.13 -0.83 -15.51
CA ILE A 254 25.50 -2.11 -14.93
C ILE A 254 24.36 -2.63 -14.06
N GLU A 255 24.25 -3.95 -13.97
CA GLU A 255 23.25 -4.62 -13.14
C GLU A 255 23.95 -5.29 -11.95
N TRP A 256 23.49 -4.98 -10.72
CA TRP A 256 23.88 -5.71 -9.54
C TRP A 256 22.68 -6.41 -8.94
N VAL A 257 22.83 -7.70 -8.70
CA VAL A 257 21.86 -8.52 -7.97
C VAL A 257 22.45 -8.83 -6.61
N VAL A 258 21.72 -8.50 -5.56
CA VAL A 258 22.19 -8.62 -4.18
C VAL A 258 21.34 -9.66 -3.45
N ASP A 259 22.02 -10.61 -2.83
CA ASP A 259 21.42 -11.68 -2.02
C ASP A 259 21.79 -11.51 -0.55
N LEU A 260 21.03 -12.17 0.34
CA LEU A 260 21.26 -12.18 1.77
C LEU A 260 22.11 -13.40 2.18
N ILE A 261 23.10 -13.19 3.05
CA ILE A 261 23.84 -14.27 3.73
C ILE A 261 22.93 -15.01 4.71
N ILE A 262 21.96 -14.28 5.29
CA ILE A 262 20.98 -14.79 6.25
C ILE A 262 19.66 -15.11 5.55
N SER A 263 18.76 -15.76 6.28
CA SER A 263 17.41 -16.06 5.77
C SER A 263 16.66 -14.77 5.38
N ASP A 264 16.12 -14.74 4.17
CA ASP A 264 15.22 -13.68 3.73
C ASP A 264 13.82 -13.90 4.33
N ASN A 265 13.48 -13.06 5.30
CA ASN A 265 12.18 -13.14 5.98
C ASN A 265 11.03 -12.64 5.08
N ASP A 266 11.29 -11.71 4.15
CA ASP A 266 10.28 -11.26 3.18
C ASP A 266 9.90 -12.41 2.25
N ALA A 267 10.90 -13.07 1.66
CA ALA A 267 10.66 -14.23 0.81
C ALA A 267 9.93 -15.36 1.55
N LYS A 268 10.32 -15.65 2.81
CA LYS A 268 9.62 -16.64 3.65
C LYS A 268 8.16 -16.30 3.91
N SER A 269 7.86 -15.03 4.21
CA SER A 269 6.49 -14.61 4.48
C SER A 269 5.61 -14.69 3.25
N VAL A 270 6.12 -14.27 2.10
CA VAL A 270 5.44 -14.40 0.80
C VAL A 270 5.22 -15.87 0.44
N ASN A 271 6.26 -16.70 0.59
CA ASN A 271 6.16 -18.14 0.34
C ASN A 271 5.09 -18.80 1.23
N ASN A 272 5.08 -18.49 2.52
CA ASN A 272 4.08 -19.02 3.45
C ASN A 272 2.67 -18.56 3.12
N ALA A 273 2.49 -17.30 2.71
CA ALA A 273 1.20 -16.79 2.28
C ALA A 273 0.69 -17.53 1.04
N LEU A 274 1.54 -17.75 0.04
CA LEU A 274 1.18 -18.51 -1.16
C LEU A 274 0.83 -19.97 -0.85
N ILE A 275 1.59 -20.64 0.03
CA ILE A 275 1.27 -21.99 0.50
C ILE A 275 -0.09 -22.00 1.22
N HIS A 276 -0.38 -21.01 2.04
CA HIS A 276 -1.66 -20.88 2.75
C HIS A 276 -2.84 -20.68 1.79
N LEU A 277 -2.61 -20.02 0.66
CA LEU A 277 -3.57 -19.89 -0.44
C LEU A 277 -3.70 -21.17 -1.29
N GLY A 278 -2.94 -22.22 -1.00
CA GLY A 278 -3.01 -23.52 -1.68
C GLY A 278 -2.04 -23.70 -2.84
N TYR A 279 -1.11 -22.74 -3.08
CA TYR A 279 -0.07 -22.90 -4.10
C TYR A 279 1.07 -23.78 -3.58
N ASN A 280 1.47 -24.77 -4.38
CA ASN A 280 2.65 -25.59 -4.08
C ASN A 280 3.86 -25.03 -4.83
N VAL A 281 4.47 -24.03 -4.25
CA VAL A 281 5.59 -23.28 -4.84
C VAL A 281 6.70 -23.04 -3.82
N SER A 282 7.88 -22.70 -4.30
CA SER A 282 8.95 -22.11 -3.52
C SER A 282 9.37 -20.76 -4.10
N VAL A 283 9.50 -19.76 -3.22
CA VAL A 283 9.79 -18.38 -3.60
C VAL A 283 11.05 -17.91 -2.91
N THR A 284 11.92 -17.26 -3.67
CA THR A 284 13.07 -16.50 -3.17
C THR A 284 13.05 -15.08 -3.69
N ARG A 285 13.83 -14.21 -3.07
CA ARG A 285 13.88 -12.80 -3.40
C ARG A 285 15.32 -12.30 -3.44
N GLN A 286 15.60 -11.38 -4.34
CA GLN A 286 16.88 -10.69 -4.45
C GLN A 286 16.63 -9.19 -4.66
N VAL A 287 17.53 -8.35 -4.17
CA VAL A 287 17.49 -6.91 -4.47
C VAL A 287 18.23 -6.67 -5.77
N HIS A 288 17.64 -5.84 -6.62
CA HIS A 288 18.18 -5.48 -7.92
C HIS A 288 18.56 -4.00 -7.95
N TRP A 289 19.74 -3.71 -8.45
CA TRP A 289 20.20 -2.36 -8.72
C TRP A 289 20.61 -2.24 -10.20
N GLU A 290 20.11 -1.22 -10.85
CA GLU A 290 20.61 -0.73 -12.12
C GLU A 290 21.31 0.59 -11.88
N ILE A 291 22.60 0.65 -12.22
CA ILE A 291 23.46 1.81 -11.98
C ILE A 291 23.94 2.29 -13.36
N ASN A 292 23.52 3.47 -13.76
CA ASN A 292 23.96 4.09 -15.02
C ASN A 292 25.16 4.99 -14.74
N LEU A 293 26.21 4.80 -15.52
CA LEU A 293 27.51 5.46 -15.35
C LEU A 293 27.96 6.11 -16.67
N ASP A 294 28.38 7.36 -16.60
CA ASP A 294 28.96 8.05 -17.76
C ASP A 294 30.25 7.37 -18.26
N ASN A 295 31.02 6.78 -17.34
CA ASN A 295 32.17 5.95 -17.61
C ASN A 295 32.27 4.81 -16.61
N ILE A 296 32.25 3.58 -17.08
CA ILE A 296 32.41 2.37 -16.27
C ILE A 296 33.91 2.13 -16.02
N SER A 297 34.37 2.41 -14.79
CA SER A 297 35.76 2.14 -14.37
C SER A 297 35.77 1.26 -13.11
N GLU A 298 36.82 0.43 -12.96
CA GLU A 298 37.00 -0.39 -11.74
C GLU A 298 37.09 0.49 -10.49
N GLU A 299 37.75 1.66 -10.58
CA GLU A 299 37.88 2.60 -9.48
C GLU A 299 36.49 3.13 -9.00
N THR A 300 35.62 3.50 -9.96
CA THR A 300 34.24 3.99 -9.63
C THR A 300 33.42 2.87 -9.00
N LEU A 301 33.50 1.65 -9.53
CA LEU A 301 32.77 0.51 -8.96
C LEU A 301 33.25 0.18 -7.55
N GLU A 302 34.56 0.23 -7.30
CA GLU A 302 35.13 0.00 -5.96
C GLU A 302 34.64 1.09 -4.96
N LYS A 303 34.62 2.37 -5.35
CA LYS A 303 34.06 3.44 -4.53
C LYS A 303 32.59 3.20 -4.15
N ILE A 304 31.77 2.78 -5.12
CA ILE A 304 30.37 2.45 -4.87
C ILE A 304 30.25 1.28 -3.88
N ILE A 305 31.03 0.22 -4.04
CA ILE A 305 31.07 -0.93 -3.13
C ILE A 305 31.47 -0.51 -1.72
N LEU A 306 32.57 0.24 -1.60
CA LEU A 306 33.11 0.69 -0.31
C LEU A 306 32.20 1.69 0.42
N SER A 307 31.33 2.40 -0.31
CA SER A 307 30.32 3.30 0.31
C SER A 307 29.33 2.56 1.21
N GLY A 308 29.06 1.28 0.93
CA GLY A 308 28.05 0.49 1.63
C GLY A 308 26.60 0.94 1.40
N GLU A 309 26.35 1.86 0.43
CA GLU A 309 25.02 2.44 0.21
C GLU A 309 24.05 1.48 -0.48
N LEU A 310 24.52 0.66 -1.42
CA LEU A 310 23.67 -0.23 -2.20
C LEU A 310 23.46 -1.60 -1.55
N PHE A 311 24.39 -2.03 -0.70
CA PHE A 311 24.28 -3.25 0.07
C PHE A 311 25.18 -3.21 1.30
N ASN A 312 24.80 -3.97 2.33
CA ASN A 312 25.59 -4.10 3.57
C ASN A 312 26.40 -5.40 3.52
N SER A 313 27.70 -5.29 3.30
CA SER A 313 28.62 -6.44 3.18
C SER A 313 28.67 -7.39 4.39
N ASN A 314 28.12 -6.99 5.56
CA ASN A 314 28.01 -7.87 6.73
C ASN A 314 26.86 -8.88 6.62
N LYS A 315 25.87 -8.64 5.78
CA LYS A 315 24.67 -9.47 5.64
C LYS A 315 24.23 -9.70 4.19
N GLU A 316 24.85 -9.01 3.24
CA GLU A 316 24.47 -8.99 1.85
C GLU A 316 25.73 -9.14 0.96
N TYR A 317 25.55 -9.70 -0.24
CA TYR A 317 26.63 -9.86 -1.20
C TYR A 317 26.08 -9.82 -2.63
N ILE A 318 26.90 -9.37 -3.57
CA ILE A 318 26.56 -9.35 -5.00
C ILE A 318 26.67 -10.78 -5.54
N VAL A 319 25.68 -11.20 -6.31
CA VAL A 319 25.61 -12.51 -6.95
C VAL A 319 25.34 -12.38 -8.44
N ASP A 320 25.68 -13.41 -9.18
CA ASP A 320 25.21 -13.56 -10.55
C ASP A 320 23.72 -13.85 -10.59
N LYS A 321 23.06 -13.37 -11.63
CA LYS A 321 21.64 -13.61 -11.86
C LYS A 321 21.38 -15.11 -12.00
N ARG A 322 20.53 -15.66 -11.14
CA ARG A 322 20.18 -17.09 -11.19
C ARG A 322 19.19 -17.33 -12.34
N ASN A 323 19.43 -18.41 -13.09
CA ASN A 323 18.55 -18.85 -14.18
C ASN A 323 17.94 -20.24 -13.92
N ASP A 324 17.99 -20.71 -12.69
CA ASP A 324 17.54 -22.04 -12.24
C ASP A 324 16.11 -22.04 -11.66
N TYR A 325 15.35 -20.97 -11.93
CA TYR A 325 13.95 -20.86 -11.51
C TYR A 325 13.00 -21.03 -12.70
N ASP A 326 11.79 -21.53 -12.43
CA ASP A 326 10.74 -21.70 -13.43
C ASP A 326 10.22 -20.35 -13.95
N ALA A 327 10.17 -19.34 -13.08
CA ALA A 327 9.84 -17.97 -13.45
C ALA A 327 10.54 -16.95 -12.55
N SER A 328 10.99 -15.84 -13.12
CA SER A 328 11.59 -14.73 -12.38
C SER A 328 11.03 -13.39 -12.88
N PHE A 329 10.65 -12.56 -11.90
CA PHE A 329 10.04 -11.24 -12.15
C PHE A 329 10.84 -10.16 -11.44
N LEU A 330 11.35 -9.20 -12.21
CA LEU A 330 11.85 -7.95 -11.67
C LEU A 330 10.67 -6.99 -11.46
N VAL A 331 10.47 -6.56 -10.24
CA VAL A 331 9.43 -5.60 -9.83
C VAL A 331 10.10 -4.29 -9.46
N ARG A 332 9.64 -3.18 -10.05
CA ARG A 332 10.15 -1.82 -9.80
C ARG A 332 9.01 -0.87 -9.43
N PRO A 333 9.19 0.02 -8.46
CA PRO A 333 8.22 1.09 -8.23
C PRO A 333 8.18 2.04 -9.43
N LEU A 334 7.00 2.52 -9.81
CA LEU A 334 6.84 3.54 -10.85
C LEU A 334 7.53 4.86 -10.47
N GLU A 335 7.60 5.16 -9.18
CA GLU A 335 8.37 6.26 -8.62
C GLU A 335 9.45 5.68 -7.68
N ASP A 336 10.66 5.54 -8.18
CA ASP A 336 11.77 4.96 -7.42
C ASP A 336 12.42 5.98 -6.47
N ILE A 337 11.76 6.20 -5.34
CA ILE A 337 12.25 7.08 -4.26
C ILE A 337 13.54 6.54 -3.64
N HIS A 338 13.67 5.20 -3.53
CA HIS A 338 14.84 4.57 -2.93
C HIS A 338 16.06 4.66 -3.83
N GLY A 339 15.93 4.36 -5.13
CA GLY A 339 17.02 4.51 -6.10
C GLY A 339 17.49 5.96 -6.17
N ARG A 340 16.56 6.91 -6.20
CA ARG A 340 16.87 8.34 -6.17
C ARG A 340 17.64 8.74 -4.90
N ALA A 341 17.22 8.29 -3.72
CA ALA A 341 17.91 8.61 -2.47
C ALA A 341 19.33 8.04 -2.44
N LYS A 342 19.56 6.85 -3.05
CA LYS A 342 20.90 6.27 -3.20
C LYS A 342 21.76 7.03 -4.19
N TYR A 343 21.19 7.45 -5.30
CA TYR A 343 21.83 8.35 -6.25
C TYR A 343 22.30 9.65 -5.54
N GLU A 344 21.39 10.35 -4.87
CA GLU A 344 21.71 11.59 -4.14
C GLU A 344 22.79 11.35 -3.06
N SER A 345 22.73 10.24 -2.32
CA SER A 345 23.75 9.92 -1.31
C SER A 345 25.13 9.67 -1.95
N LEU A 346 25.19 8.89 -3.00
CA LEU A 346 26.48 8.54 -3.67
C LEU A 346 27.12 9.76 -4.34
N THR A 347 26.33 10.62 -4.96
CA THR A 347 26.84 11.85 -5.61
C THR A 347 27.19 12.94 -4.60
N GLU A 348 26.31 13.26 -3.65
CA GLU A 348 26.51 14.40 -2.76
C GLU A 348 27.46 14.10 -1.57
N ARG A 349 27.39 12.87 -0.99
CA ARG A 349 28.18 12.52 0.19
C ARG A 349 29.49 11.82 -0.13
N PHE A 350 29.50 11.01 -1.18
CA PHE A 350 30.67 10.23 -1.61
C PHE A 350 31.38 10.84 -2.82
N SER A 351 30.85 11.90 -3.41
CA SER A 351 31.43 12.63 -4.56
C SER A 351 31.72 11.70 -5.75
N ILE A 352 30.78 10.80 -6.05
CA ILE A 352 30.84 9.90 -7.22
C ILE A 352 29.98 10.52 -8.31
N ASP A 353 30.56 11.48 -9.04
CA ASP A 353 29.85 12.31 -10.01
C ASP A 353 29.56 11.59 -11.34
N GLU A 354 30.20 10.42 -11.56
CA GLU A 354 30.04 9.61 -12.78
C GLU A 354 28.69 8.88 -12.85
N ILE A 355 27.88 8.91 -11.78
CA ILE A 355 26.57 8.24 -11.75
C ILE A 355 25.52 9.16 -12.35
N SER A 356 24.83 8.72 -13.40
CA SER A 356 23.72 9.45 -14.02
C SER A 356 22.38 9.16 -13.34
N PHE A 357 22.12 7.90 -13.00
CA PHE A 357 20.96 7.49 -12.19
C PHE A 357 21.17 6.12 -11.54
N ILE A 358 20.32 5.83 -10.53
CA ILE A 358 20.20 4.52 -9.91
C ILE A 358 18.73 4.13 -9.88
N LYS A 359 18.43 2.90 -10.33
CA LYS A 359 17.09 2.29 -10.18
C LYS A 359 17.17 1.09 -9.24
N ARG A 360 16.23 1.02 -8.31
CA ARG A 360 16.06 -0.12 -7.41
C ARG A 360 14.91 -1.00 -7.86
N GLY A 361 15.06 -2.30 -7.72
CA GLY A 361 14.00 -3.27 -7.90
C GLY A 361 14.14 -4.46 -6.96
N VAL A 362 13.17 -5.35 -7.04
CA VAL A 362 13.17 -6.65 -6.35
C VAL A 362 12.92 -7.73 -7.37
N ILE A 363 13.79 -8.74 -7.40
CA ILE A 363 13.59 -9.94 -8.21
C ILE A 363 12.88 -10.96 -7.34
N TRP A 364 11.71 -11.41 -7.77
CA TRP A 364 10.98 -12.53 -7.21
C TRP A 364 11.18 -13.75 -8.10
N ASN A 365 11.76 -14.79 -7.52
CA ASN A 365 12.03 -16.07 -8.20
C ASN A 365 11.07 -17.12 -7.68
N VAL A 366 10.43 -17.84 -8.59
CA VAL A 366 9.39 -18.82 -8.28
C VAL A 366 9.72 -20.16 -8.91
N ASN A 367 9.68 -21.23 -8.12
CA ASN A 367 9.63 -22.60 -8.61
C ASN A 367 8.27 -23.20 -8.32
N VAL A 368 7.66 -23.83 -9.31
CA VAL A 368 6.35 -24.48 -9.23
C VAL A 368 6.54 -25.98 -9.02
N ASN A 369 6.23 -26.45 -7.81
CA ASN A 369 6.44 -27.85 -7.44
C ASN A 369 5.32 -28.78 -7.97
N SER A 370 4.16 -28.22 -8.32
CA SER A 370 3.05 -29.00 -8.91
C SER A 370 2.07 -28.10 -9.67
N GLY A 371 1.44 -28.63 -10.70
CA GLY A 371 0.48 -27.93 -11.56
C GLY A 371 1.08 -27.51 -12.91
N ASN A 372 0.27 -26.86 -13.75
CA ASN A 372 0.75 -26.24 -14.98
C ASN A 372 1.47 -24.95 -14.66
N LEU A 373 2.69 -24.76 -15.16
CA LEU A 373 3.54 -23.61 -14.84
C LEU A 373 2.84 -22.27 -15.12
N ASP A 374 2.34 -22.10 -16.34
CA ASP A 374 1.75 -20.82 -16.75
C ASP A 374 0.46 -20.51 -15.97
N ASP A 375 -0.39 -21.50 -15.72
CA ASP A 375 -1.61 -21.34 -14.95
C ASP A 375 -1.32 -20.94 -13.50
N VAL A 376 -0.35 -21.60 -12.86
CA VAL A 376 0.05 -21.30 -11.47
C VAL A 376 0.66 -19.91 -11.40
N ILE A 377 1.58 -19.56 -12.30
CA ILE A 377 2.23 -18.24 -12.30
C ILE A 377 1.19 -17.13 -12.56
N ASN A 378 0.32 -17.28 -13.56
CA ASN A 378 -0.73 -16.30 -13.83
C ASN A 378 -1.66 -16.13 -12.61
N SER A 379 -2.04 -17.23 -11.97
CA SER A 379 -2.86 -17.20 -10.77
C SER A 379 -2.17 -16.47 -9.60
N ILE A 380 -0.88 -16.70 -9.37
CA ILE A 380 -0.09 -15.97 -8.35
C ILE A 380 -0.03 -14.48 -8.68
N LEU A 381 0.22 -14.11 -9.93
CA LEU A 381 0.28 -12.70 -10.34
C LEU A 381 -1.04 -11.97 -10.09
N THR A 382 -2.19 -12.63 -10.26
CA THR A 382 -3.51 -12.04 -9.96
C THR A 382 -3.74 -11.77 -8.47
N THR A 383 -2.97 -12.39 -7.56
CA THR A 383 -3.04 -12.08 -6.12
C THR A 383 -2.42 -10.74 -5.77
N ASN A 384 -1.66 -10.13 -6.67
CA ASN A 384 -0.88 -8.93 -6.45
C ASN A 384 0.15 -9.03 -5.31
N ILE A 385 0.52 -10.24 -4.87
CA ILE A 385 1.43 -10.43 -3.72
C ILE A 385 2.81 -9.84 -3.97
N PHE A 386 3.29 -9.82 -5.21
CA PHE A 386 4.59 -9.27 -5.58
C PHE A 386 4.56 -7.77 -5.87
N LEU A 387 3.44 -7.24 -6.35
CA LEU A 387 3.31 -5.84 -6.77
C LEU A 387 1.84 -5.37 -6.74
N ASN A 388 1.66 -4.06 -6.52
CA ASN A 388 0.39 -3.40 -6.82
C ASN A 388 0.52 -2.73 -8.20
N PRO A 389 -0.35 -3.05 -9.19
CA PRO A 389 -0.19 -2.58 -10.57
C PRO A 389 -0.33 -1.06 -10.74
N HIS A 390 -0.84 -0.34 -9.72
CA HIS A 390 -1.00 1.12 -9.76
C HIS A 390 0.22 1.89 -9.25
N SER A 391 1.14 1.20 -8.54
CA SER A 391 2.36 1.81 -8.01
C SER A 391 3.65 1.12 -8.46
N TYR A 392 3.54 -0.03 -9.15
CA TYR A 392 4.68 -0.80 -9.64
C TYR A 392 4.52 -1.20 -11.11
N GLU A 393 5.65 -1.44 -11.76
CA GLU A 393 5.79 -2.15 -13.02
C GLU A 393 6.59 -3.43 -12.80
N TYR A 394 6.44 -4.40 -13.69
CA TYR A 394 7.19 -5.64 -13.59
C TYR A 394 7.63 -6.16 -14.95
N PHE A 395 8.75 -6.87 -14.92
CA PHE A 395 9.41 -7.41 -16.09
C PHE A 395 9.61 -8.91 -15.90
N ARG A 396 9.31 -9.71 -16.90
CA ARG A 396 9.70 -11.12 -16.91
C ARG A 396 11.15 -11.21 -17.34
N ILE A 397 11.98 -11.89 -16.54
CA ILE A 397 13.42 -12.02 -16.80
C ILE A 397 13.73 -13.33 -17.51
N ASN A 398 12.97 -14.40 -17.20
CA ASN A 398 13.08 -15.73 -17.81
C ASN A 398 11.69 -16.36 -18.01
#